data_80945b83cdf6c8f13688ee6065fe667d
#
_entry.id   80945b83cdf6c8f13688ee6065fe667d
#
_cell.length_a   1.000
_cell.length_b   1.000
_cell.length_c   1.000
_cell.angle_alpha   90.00
_cell.angle_beta   90.00
_cell.angle_gamma   90.00
#
_symmetry.space_group_name_H-M   'P 1'
#
loop_
_entity.id
_entity.type
_entity.pdbx_description
1 polymer ?
#
loop_
_entity_poly.entity_id
_entity_poly.type
_entity_poly.pdbx_seq_one_letter_code
_entity_poly.pdbx_strand_id
1 'polypeptide(L)'
;MDNKKIVLSGIRPTGQLHLGNYLGALSNFVKMQNEGLYDSYYFITDLHALTTNPDPKELHTNVRHILAEYLAAGLDPEKSTIFVQSDIPEVSEMYLLLNMHVGIGELMRTAAFKDKARKALGITAPNQGDDDEDVAKEIIGASTNKRVNAGLLTYPTLMAVDILIQRADFVPVGKDQEQHLELTRRFARRFNSFYKTEYFKEPQNFNFGSAPVKVPGLDGSGKMGKSEGNCIYLVDDEKTIRKKVMRAVTDGGPTEPNQPMAEPVQNLFTILKLVGTPDKVEFFTEAYNNCSIRYGDLKKEIAEDIVAMTTPIRERILDIENDDAYLHRVLEMGAERARARAGKTLADVREIMGITKF
;
A
#
# COMPACT_ATOMS: atom_id res chain seq x y z
N MET A 1 -5.64 -29.43 9.53
CA MET A 1 -5.38 -28.17 8.81
C MET A 1 -4.41 -27.38 9.65
N ASP A 2 -3.21 -27.17 9.16
CA ASP A 2 -2.20 -26.38 9.88
C ASP A 2 -2.79 -25.00 10.19
N ASN A 3 -2.74 -24.64 11.47
CA ASN A 3 -3.32 -23.39 11.98
C ASN A 3 -2.34 -22.23 11.69
N LYS A 4 -2.05 -22.00 10.39
CA LYS A 4 -1.15 -20.94 9.96
C LYS A 4 -1.71 -19.59 10.39
N LYS A 5 -0.84 -18.69 10.78
CA LYS A 5 -1.18 -17.30 11.05
C LYS A 5 -1.58 -16.59 9.77
N ILE A 6 -2.58 -15.72 9.87
CA ILE A 6 -3.11 -14.99 8.73
C ILE A 6 -2.38 -13.66 8.60
N VAL A 7 -1.86 -13.40 7.41
CA VAL A 7 -1.32 -12.10 7.01
C VAL A 7 -2.24 -11.48 5.98
N LEU A 8 -2.68 -10.25 6.21
CA LEU A 8 -3.56 -9.50 5.33
C LEU A 8 -2.89 -8.21 4.86
N SER A 9 -2.87 -7.95 3.57
CA SER A 9 -2.42 -6.68 3.01
C SER A 9 -3.24 -6.29 1.79
N GLY A 10 -3.49 -4.99 1.64
CA GLY A 10 -4.25 -4.43 0.53
C GLY A 10 -3.55 -3.28 -0.16
N ILE A 11 -3.77 -3.14 -1.47
CA ILE A 11 -3.31 -1.99 -2.25
C ILE A 11 -4.51 -1.27 -2.86
N ARG A 12 -4.50 0.06 -2.79
CA ARG A 12 -5.52 0.90 -3.44
C ARG A 12 -5.29 0.95 -4.95
N PRO A 13 -6.35 0.77 -5.75
CA PRO A 13 -6.26 0.85 -7.22
C PRO A 13 -6.23 2.32 -7.69
N THR A 14 -5.10 2.98 -7.45
CA THR A 14 -4.86 4.39 -7.82
C THR A 14 -3.94 4.53 -9.05
N GLY A 15 -4.04 3.61 -9.99
CA GLY A 15 -3.20 3.50 -11.18
C GLY A 15 -2.11 2.45 -11.01
N GLN A 16 -1.26 2.33 -12.04
CA GLN A 16 -0.21 1.31 -12.16
C GLN A 16 0.80 1.35 -11.00
N LEU A 17 1.39 0.21 -10.67
CA LEU A 17 2.43 0.11 -9.64
C LEU A 17 3.77 0.62 -10.19
N HIS A 18 4.50 1.30 -9.33
CA HIS A 18 5.84 1.75 -9.62
C HIS A 18 6.89 0.91 -8.87
N LEU A 19 8.15 1.07 -9.24
CA LEU A 19 9.29 0.34 -8.66
C LEU A 19 9.30 0.40 -7.11
N GLY A 20 8.89 1.53 -6.54
CA GLY A 20 8.75 1.68 -5.08
C GLY A 20 7.69 0.79 -4.46
N ASN A 21 6.57 0.54 -5.15
CA ASN A 21 5.55 -0.40 -4.69
C ASN A 21 6.05 -1.85 -4.79
N TYR A 22 6.75 -2.18 -5.88
CA TYR A 22 7.31 -3.50 -6.09
C TYR A 22 8.36 -3.84 -5.03
N LEU A 23 9.41 -3.04 -4.90
CA LEU A 23 10.52 -3.28 -3.98
C LEU A 23 10.12 -3.07 -2.51
N GLY A 24 9.19 -2.15 -2.24
CA GLY A 24 8.76 -1.82 -0.87
C GLY A 24 7.76 -2.78 -0.27
N ALA A 25 6.92 -3.42 -1.09
CA ALA A 25 5.84 -4.26 -0.61
C ALA A 25 5.70 -5.57 -1.39
N LEU A 26 5.46 -5.51 -2.71
CA LEU A 26 5.01 -6.67 -3.49
C LEU A 26 6.05 -7.80 -3.53
N SER A 27 7.34 -7.49 -3.66
CA SER A 27 8.43 -8.48 -3.60
C SER A 27 8.48 -9.22 -2.26
N ASN A 28 8.15 -8.53 -1.15
CA ASN A 28 8.07 -9.14 0.17
C ASN A 28 6.84 -10.05 0.29
N PHE A 29 5.71 -9.70 -0.34
CA PHE A 29 4.53 -10.56 -0.39
C PHE A 29 4.83 -11.87 -1.12
N VAL A 30 5.50 -11.79 -2.28
CA VAL A 30 5.93 -12.97 -3.04
C VAL A 30 6.89 -13.83 -2.23
N LYS A 31 7.84 -13.23 -1.53
CA LYS A 31 8.76 -13.94 -0.65
C LYS A 31 8.01 -14.67 0.47
N MET A 32 7.12 -13.99 1.18
CA MET A 32 6.31 -14.54 2.27
C MET A 32 5.44 -15.71 1.77
N GLN A 33 4.79 -15.54 0.61
CA GLN A 33 4.03 -16.61 -0.03
C GLN A 33 4.90 -17.85 -0.26
N ASN A 34 6.10 -17.68 -0.80
CA ASN A 34 6.98 -18.79 -1.16
C ASN A 34 7.60 -19.48 0.07
N GLU A 35 7.78 -18.77 1.18
CA GLU A 35 8.17 -19.34 2.47
C GLU A 35 7.07 -20.27 3.03
N GLY A 36 5.80 -20.02 2.69
CA GLY A 36 4.68 -20.89 3.03
C GLY A 36 4.35 -20.97 4.52
N LEU A 37 4.89 -20.05 5.34
CA LEU A 37 4.71 -20.03 6.80
C LEU A 37 3.36 -19.45 7.24
N TYR A 38 2.73 -18.64 6.36
CA TYR A 38 1.51 -17.89 6.62
C TYR A 38 0.40 -18.27 5.67
N ASP A 39 -0.85 -18.04 6.08
CA ASP A 39 -2.03 -18.00 5.22
C ASP A 39 -2.18 -16.54 4.74
N SER A 40 -1.80 -16.28 3.49
CA SER A 40 -1.61 -14.92 2.98
C SER A 40 -2.81 -14.46 2.16
N TYR A 41 -3.33 -13.29 2.52
CA TYR A 41 -4.46 -12.62 1.89
C TYR A 41 -4.00 -11.29 1.30
N TYR A 42 -4.07 -11.14 0.00
CA TYR A 42 -3.71 -9.92 -0.72
C TYR A 42 -4.91 -9.41 -1.50
N PHE A 43 -5.32 -8.18 -1.25
CA PHE A 43 -6.55 -7.68 -1.86
C PHE A 43 -6.41 -6.29 -2.45
N ILE A 44 -7.31 -5.98 -3.38
CA ILE A 44 -7.41 -4.70 -4.05
C ILE A 44 -8.53 -3.93 -3.38
N THR A 45 -8.19 -2.77 -2.78
CA THR A 45 -9.10 -2.01 -1.91
C THR A 45 -9.90 -0.99 -2.69
N ASP A 46 -10.80 -1.45 -3.55
CA ASP A 46 -11.62 -0.62 -4.43
C ASP A 46 -12.68 0.20 -3.68
N LEU A 47 -13.28 -0.35 -2.61
CA LEU A 47 -14.20 0.43 -1.76
C LEU A 47 -13.47 1.60 -1.06
N HIS A 48 -12.22 1.41 -0.64
CA HIS A 48 -11.40 2.50 -0.13
C HIS A 48 -11.12 3.57 -1.17
N ALA A 49 -11.03 3.20 -2.45
CA ALA A 49 -10.84 4.17 -3.53
C ALA A 49 -12.01 5.13 -3.68
N LEU A 50 -13.25 4.67 -3.38
CA LEU A 50 -14.46 5.49 -3.46
C LEU A 50 -14.45 6.72 -2.55
N THR A 51 -13.60 6.75 -1.53
CA THR A 51 -13.44 7.93 -0.66
C THR A 51 -13.03 9.20 -1.41
N THR A 52 -12.46 9.05 -2.60
CA THR A 52 -12.03 10.16 -3.48
C THR A 52 -12.90 10.32 -4.74
N ASN A 53 -14.00 9.56 -4.85
CA ASN A 53 -14.94 9.58 -5.98
C ASN A 53 -14.21 9.48 -7.36
N PRO A 54 -13.43 8.40 -7.61
CA PRO A 54 -12.74 8.23 -8.88
C PRO A 54 -13.73 8.04 -10.04
N ASP A 55 -13.27 8.29 -11.26
CA ASP A 55 -14.05 7.91 -12.44
C ASP A 55 -14.30 6.39 -12.45
N PRO A 56 -15.55 5.93 -12.71
CA PRO A 56 -15.86 4.49 -12.64
C PRO A 56 -15.06 3.64 -13.64
N LYS A 57 -14.79 4.16 -14.85
CA LYS A 57 -14.01 3.44 -15.86
C LYS A 57 -12.53 3.34 -15.43
N GLU A 58 -12.00 4.43 -14.89
CA GLU A 58 -10.65 4.46 -14.35
C GLU A 58 -10.49 3.49 -13.17
N LEU A 59 -11.45 3.48 -12.25
CA LEU A 59 -11.44 2.55 -11.12
C LEU A 59 -11.40 1.09 -11.59
N HIS A 60 -12.30 0.72 -12.51
CA HIS A 60 -12.35 -0.63 -13.08
C HIS A 60 -11.02 -1.01 -13.76
N THR A 61 -10.49 -0.11 -14.60
CA THR A 61 -9.21 -0.32 -15.27
C THR A 61 -8.06 -0.49 -14.28
N ASN A 62 -8.02 0.33 -13.23
CA ASN A 62 -6.97 0.26 -12.21
C ASN A 62 -7.04 -1.03 -11.38
N VAL A 63 -8.23 -1.53 -11.06
CA VAL A 63 -8.40 -2.83 -10.39
C VAL A 63 -7.79 -3.95 -11.25
N ARG A 64 -8.10 -3.95 -12.55
CA ARG A 64 -7.56 -4.92 -13.51
C ARG A 64 -6.03 -4.85 -13.58
N HIS A 65 -5.47 -3.64 -13.70
CA HIS A 65 -4.02 -3.44 -13.75
C HIS A 65 -3.33 -3.97 -12.49
N ILE A 66 -3.83 -3.61 -11.30
CA ILE A 66 -3.24 -4.09 -10.03
C ILE A 66 -3.27 -5.62 -9.94
N LEU A 67 -4.36 -6.26 -10.37
CA LEU A 67 -4.45 -7.71 -10.37
C LEU A 67 -3.39 -8.34 -11.29
N ALA A 68 -3.27 -7.84 -12.52
CA ALA A 68 -2.26 -8.32 -13.46
C ALA A 68 -0.83 -8.10 -12.93
N GLU A 69 -0.56 -6.94 -12.32
CA GLU A 69 0.73 -6.61 -11.72
C GLU A 69 1.05 -7.52 -10.51
N TYR A 70 0.06 -7.86 -9.68
CA TYR A 70 0.22 -8.82 -8.59
C TYR A 70 0.68 -10.20 -9.11
N LEU A 71 -0.05 -10.72 -10.10
CA LEU A 71 0.22 -12.03 -10.70
C LEU A 71 1.56 -12.04 -11.45
N ALA A 72 1.83 -10.99 -12.22
CA ALA A 72 3.07 -10.86 -12.99
C ALA A 72 4.31 -10.75 -12.08
N ALA A 73 4.17 -10.12 -10.92
CA ALA A 73 5.24 -10.03 -9.94
C ALA A 73 5.54 -11.36 -9.23
N GLY A 74 4.66 -12.36 -9.36
CA GLY A 74 4.86 -13.71 -8.84
C GLY A 74 3.92 -14.13 -7.72
N LEU A 75 2.86 -13.37 -7.43
CA LEU A 75 1.80 -13.87 -6.55
C LEU A 75 1.05 -15.01 -7.26
N ASP A 76 0.94 -16.13 -6.56
CA ASP A 76 0.35 -17.36 -7.03
C ASP A 76 -1.02 -17.55 -6.34
N PRO A 77 -2.13 -17.54 -7.10
CA PRO A 77 -3.48 -17.67 -6.54
C PRO A 77 -3.74 -19.04 -5.89
N GLU A 78 -2.92 -20.06 -6.19
CA GLU A 78 -3.01 -21.35 -5.52
C GLU A 78 -2.39 -21.31 -4.11
N LYS A 79 -1.42 -20.42 -3.86
CA LYS A 79 -0.70 -20.29 -2.59
C LYS A 79 -1.23 -19.16 -1.71
N SER A 80 -1.79 -18.12 -2.32
CA SER A 80 -2.30 -16.93 -1.64
C SER A 80 -3.74 -16.65 -2.04
N THR A 81 -4.52 -16.08 -1.14
CA THR A 81 -5.88 -15.62 -1.45
C THR A 81 -5.80 -14.21 -2.03
N ILE A 82 -6.11 -14.07 -3.32
CA ILE A 82 -6.07 -12.78 -4.05
C ILE A 82 -7.51 -12.41 -4.44
N PHE A 83 -8.01 -11.25 -3.98
CA PHE A 83 -9.40 -10.85 -4.22
C PHE A 83 -9.57 -9.33 -4.31
N VAL A 84 -10.74 -8.89 -4.76
CA VAL A 84 -11.17 -7.49 -4.72
C VAL A 84 -12.06 -7.29 -3.50
N GLN A 85 -11.89 -6.19 -2.80
CA GLN A 85 -12.61 -5.89 -1.55
C GLN A 85 -14.13 -5.93 -1.74
N SER A 86 -14.64 -5.35 -2.83
CA SER A 86 -16.07 -5.33 -3.15
C SER A 86 -16.68 -6.69 -3.48
N ASP A 87 -15.85 -7.69 -3.79
CA ASP A 87 -16.31 -9.06 -4.00
C ASP A 87 -16.72 -9.76 -2.69
N ILE A 88 -16.50 -9.11 -1.54
CA ILE A 88 -16.83 -9.64 -0.22
C ILE A 88 -17.95 -8.77 0.39
N PRO A 89 -19.24 -9.02 0.06
CA PRO A 89 -20.34 -8.20 0.53
C PRO A 89 -20.47 -8.17 2.06
N GLU A 90 -19.98 -9.18 2.75
CA GLU A 90 -19.92 -9.27 4.21
C GLU A 90 -19.14 -8.10 4.84
N VAL A 91 -18.16 -7.54 4.12
CA VAL A 91 -17.42 -6.35 4.52
C VAL A 91 -18.36 -5.16 4.72
N SER A 92 -19.33 -4.96 3.82
CA SER A 92 -20.25 -3.85 3.88
C SER A 92 -21.20 -3.95 5.09
N GLU A 93 -21.69 -5.14 5.40
CA GLU A 93 -22.52 -5.34 6.59
C GLU A 93 -21.70 -5.19 7.87
N MET A 94 -20.54 -5.83 7.94
CA MET A 94 -19.64 -5.71 9.09
C MET A 94 -19.23 -4.26 9.35
N TYR A 95 -18.99 -3.48 8.27
CA TYR A 95 -18.67 -2.06 8.35
C TYR A 95 -19.84 -1.26 8.94
N LEU A 96 -21.07 -1.54 8.55
CA LEU A 96 -22.25 -0.93 9.17
C LEU A 96 -22.30 -1.25 10.66
N LEU A 97 -22.17 -2.52 11.04
CA LEU A 97 -22.24 -2.96 12.43
C LEU A 97 -21.13 -2.35 13.30
N LEU A 98 -19.90 -2.33 12.80
CA LEU A 98 -18.79 -1.77 13.56
C LEU A 98 -18.89 -0.25 13.73
N ASN A 99 -19.40 0.48 12.73
CA ASN A 99 -19.63 1.93 12.84
C ASN A 99 -20.57 2.32 13.98
N MET A 100 -21.48 1.42 14.43
CA MET A 100 -22.35 1.69 15.58
C MET A 100 -21.58 1.76 16.91
N HIS A 101 -20.35 1.30 16.93
CA HIS A 101 -19.45 1.30 18.10
C HIS A 101 -18.31 2.32 18.00
N VAL A 102 -18.22 3.08 16.91
CA VAL A 102 -17.12 4.03 16.68
C VAL A 102 -17.55 5.46 16.94
N GLY A 103 -16.82 6.17 17.77
CA GLY A 103 -17.09 7.57 18.09
C GLY A 103 -16.64 8.51 16.97
N ILE A 104 -17.50 9.40 16.49
CA ILE A 104 -17.19 10.41 15.47
C ILE A 104 -15.97 11.25 15.88
N GLY A 105 -15.93 11.71 17.14
CA GLY A 105 -14.80 12.51 17.65
C GLY A 105 -13.46 11.76 17.66
N GLU A 106 -13.47 10.42 17.76
CA GLU A 106 -12.27 9.60 17.64
C GLU A 106 -11.74 9.59 16.20
N LEU A 107 -12.63 9.43 15.23
CA LEU A 107 -12.29 9.46 13.81
C LEU A 107 -11.77 10.83 13.36
N MET A 108 -12.43 11.90 13.79
CA MET A 108 -12.04 13.29 13.46
C MET A 108 -10.65 13.67 14.00
N ARG A 109 -10.22 13.07 15.11
CA ARG A 109 -8.88 13.32 15.69
C ARG A 109 -7.75 12.58 14.99
N THR A 110 -8.03 11.68 14.03
CA THR A 110 -6.98 10.97 13.32
C THR A 110 -6.18 11.92 12.43
N ALA A 111 -4.85 11.83 12.48
CA ALA A 111 -3.97 12.63 11.62
C ALA A 111 -4.32 12.42 10.14
N ALA A 112 -4.56 11.18 9.76
CA ALA A 112 -4.88 10.83 8.39
C ALA A 112 -6.21 11.42 7.89
N PHE A 113 -7.24 11.58 8.73
CA PHE A 113 -8.46 12.29 8.35
C PHE A 113 -8.18 13.78 8.17
N LYS A 114 -7.50 14.41 9.13
CA LYS A 114 -7.14 15.83 9.08
C LYS A 114 -6.35 16.17 7.81
N ASP A 115 -5.30 15.41 7.51
CA ASP A 115 -4.46 15.63 6.33
C ASP A 115 -5.23 15.48 5.02
N LYS A 116 -6.06 14.44 4.91
CA LYS A 116 -6.87 14.20 3.71
C LYS A 116 -7.97 15.24 3.54
N ALA A 117 -8.62 15.64 4.62
CA ALA A 117 -9.66 16.67 4.60
C ALA A 117 -9.07 18.02 4.20
N ARG A 118 -7.94 18.43 4.78
CA ARG A 118 -7.22 19.65 4.39
C ARG A 118 -6.85 19.62 2.91
N LYS A 119 -6.24 18.55 2.44
CA LYS A 119 -5.89 18.39 1.03
C LYS A 119 -7.11 18.48 0.11
N ALA A 120 -8.23 17.86 0.49
CA ALA A 120 -9.48 17.92 -0.26
C ALA A 120 -10.08 19.33 -0.32
N LEU A 121 -9.90 20.11 0.74
CA LEU A 121 -10.37 21.49 0.85
C LEU A 121 -9.40 22.52 0.23
N GLY A 122 -8.17 22.12 -0.13
CA GLY A 122 -7.13 23.03 -0.62
C GLY A 122 -6.56 23.92 0.49
N ILE A 123 -6.69 23.52 1.75
CA ILE A 123 -6.19 24.26 2.90
C ILE A 123 -4.68 23.98 3.04
N THR A 124 -3.87 25.02 3.08
CA THR A 124 -2.42 24.91 3.34
C THR A 124 -2.16 24.37 4.74
N ALA A 125 -1.04 23.64 4.89
CA ALA A 125 -0.67 23.04 6.18
C ALA A 125 -0.69 24.09 7.32
N PRO A 126 -1.09 23.70 8.55
CA PRO A 126 -1.16 24.61 9.67
C PRO A 126 0.21 25.22 9.96
N ASN A 127 0.23 26.46 10.39
CA ASN A 127 1.38 27.01 11.08
C ASN A 127 1.62 26.20 12.36
N GLN A 128 2.87 26.03 12.76
CA GLN A 128 3.19 25.41 14.05
C GLN A 128 2.46 26.20 15.16
N GLY A 129 1.38 25.63 15.71
CA GLY A 129 0.59 26.26 16.78
C GLY A 129 -0.93 26.20 16.64
N ASP A 130 -1.47 25.71 15.51
CA ASP A 130 -2.92 25.55 15.37
C ASP A 130 -3.42 24.39 16.23
N ASP A 131 -4.32 24.68 17.17
CA ASP A 131 -4.93 23.67 18.03
C ASP A 131 -5.81 22.69 17.22
N ASP A 132 -5.82 21.43 17.64
CA ASP A 132 -6.61 20.35 17.03
C ASP A 132 -8.12 20.68 16.93
N GLU A 133 -8.65 21.53 17.81
CA GLU A 133 -10.04 21.99 17.80
C GLU A 133 -10.33 22.97 16.65
N ASP A 134 -9.40 23.82 16.29
CA ASP A 134 -9.60 24.80 15.21
C ASP A 134 -9.62 24.12 13.84
N VAL A 135 -8.79 23.10 13.67
CA VAL A 135 -8.83 22.26 12.46
C VAL A 135 -10.16 21.53 12.30
N ALA A 136 -10.71 20.99 13.38
CA ALA A 136 -12.01 20.33 13.36
C ALA A 136 -13.13 21.32 13.02
N LYS A 137 -13.10 22.53 13.58
CA LYS A 137 -14.06 23.62 13.27
C LYS A 137 -13.98 24.03 11.81
N GLU A 138 -12.76 24.18 11.26
CA GLU A 138 -12.53 24.53 9.86
C GLU A 138 -13.08 23.45 8.90
N ILE A 139 -12.82 22.17 9.21
CA ILE A 139 -13.36 21.04 8.44
C ILE A 139 -14.90 20.98 8.53
N ILE A 140 -15.48 21.21 9.71
CA ILE A 140 -16.94 21.27 9.91
C ILE A 140 -17.54 22.48 9.21
N GLY A 141 -16.91 23.65 9.31
CA GLY A 141 -17.33 24.88 8.63
C GLY A 141 -17.30 24.75 7.09
N ALA A 142 -16.34 23.97 6.58
CA ALA A 142 -16.25 23.64 5.15
C ALA A 142 -17.12 22.45 4.74
N SER A 143 -17.98 21.94 5.61
CA SER A 143 -18.79 20.70 5.42
C SER A 143 -19.79 20.76 4.25
N THR A 144 -20.05 21.92 3.68
CA THR A 144 -20.80 22.07 2.41
C THR A 144 -19.97 21.65 1.18
N ASN A 145 -18.67 21.41 1.34
CA ASN A 145 -17.80 20.98 0.26
C ASN A 145 -17.93 19.45 0.05
N LYS A 146 -18.47 19.06 -1.10
CA LYS A 146 -18.66 17.65 -1.49
C LYS A 146 -17.37 16.81 -1.52
N ARG A 147 -16.20 17.43 -1.40
CA ARG A 147 -14.89 16.73 -1.39
C ARG A 147 -14.58 16.06 -0.06
N VAL A 148 -15.21 16.48 1.06
CA VAL A 148 -15.09 15.83 2.37
C VAL A 148 -16.38 15.07 2.62
N ASN A 149 -16.41 13.79 2.26
CA ASN A 149 -17.59 12.93 2.40
C ASN A 149 -17.49 12.02 3.65
N ALA A 150 -18.60 11.38 4.01
CA ALA A 150 -18.65 10.46 5.16
C ALA A 150 -17.66 9.31 5.05
N GLY A 151 -17.42 8.79 3.84
CA GLY A 151 -16.44 7.73 3.62
C GLY A 151 -15.00 8.16 3.96
N LEU A 152 -14.67 9.44 3.74
CA LEU A 152 -13.38 9.99 4.14
C LEU A 152 -13.22 10.05 5.67
N LEU A 153 -14.30 10.25 6.42
CA LEU A 153 -14.27 10.21 7.88
C LEU A 153 -14.19 8.76 8.40
N THR A 154 -14.94 7.87 7.80
CA THR A 154 -15.16 6.52 8.33
C THR A 154 -14.28 5.43 7.69
N TYR A 155 -13.39 5.79 6.73
CA TYR A 155 -12.51 4.79 6.13
C TYR A 155 -11.59 4.05 7.14
N PRO A 156 -11.18 4.61 8.30
CA PRO A 156 -10.44 3.83 9.28
C PRO A 156 -11.26 2.68 9.86
N THR A 157 -12.59 2.86 9.97
CA THR A 157 -13.50 1.77 10.35
C THR A 157 -13.56 0.69 9.26
N LEU A 158 -13.59 1.08 7.99
CA LEU A 158 -13.57 0.13 6.87
C LEU A 158 -12.27 -0.69 6.86
N MET A 159 -11.12 -0.04 7.07
CA MET A 159 -9.84 -0.75 7.19
C MET A 159 -9.83 -1.71 8.39
N ALA A 160 -10.39 -1.30 9.52
CA ALA A 160 -10.52 -2.19 10.66
C ALA A 160 -11.40 -3.40 10.35
N VAL A 161 -12.48 -3.21 9.59
CA VAL A 161 -13.34 -4.31 9.15
C VAL A 161 -12.60 -5.27 8.24
N ASP A 162 -11.85 -4.80 7.24
CA ASP A 162 -11.05 -5.66 6.37
C ASP A 162 -10.15 -6.61 7.17
N ILE A 163 -9.52 -6.07 8.22
CA ILE A 163 -8.62 -6.83 9.09
C ILE A 163 -9.37 -7.79 9.99
N LEU A 164 -10.42 -7.32 10.66
CA LEU A 164 -11.15 -8.10 11.66
C LEU A 164 -12.03 -9.19 11.04
N ILE A 165 -12.63 -8.93 9.87
CA ILE A 165 -13.52 -9.89 9.21
C ILE A 165 -12.75 -11.11 8.71
N GLN A 166 -11.50 -10.92 8.27
CA GLN A 166 -10.59 -12.00 7.89
C GLN A 166 -9.84 -12.59 9.09
N ARG A 167 -10.04 -12.03 10.30
CA ARG A 167 -9.36 -12.42 11.54
C ARG A 167 -7.84 -12.45 11.37
N ALA A 168 -7.29 -11.43 10.70
CA ALA A 168 -5.87 -11.33 10.43
C ALA A 168 -5.06 -11.25 11.75
N ASP A 169 -4.04 -12.08 11.87
CA ASP A 169 -3.07 -12.02 12.98
C ASP A 169 -2.06 -10.90 12.72
N PHE A 170 -1.69 -10.70 11.45
CA PHE A 170 -0.65 -9.75 11.05
C PHE A 170 -1.10 -8.89 9.87
N VAL A 171 -0.70 -7.62 9.92
CA VAL A 171 -0.92 -6.64 8.85
C VAL A 171 0.39 -5.90 8.61
N PRO A 172 1.07 -6.10 7.47
CA PRO A 172 2.27 -5.34 7.14
C PRO A 172 1.88 -3.90 6.80
N VAL A 173 2.20 -2.98 7.72
CA VAL A 173 1.92 -1.55 7.55
C VAL A 173 3.17 -0.71 7.72
N GLY A 174 3.28 0.34 6.92
CA GLY A 174 4.27 1.39 7.13
C GLY A 174 3.91 2.28 8.33
N LYS A 175 4.86 3.10 8.78
CA LYS A 175 4.68 4.01 9.93
C LYS A 175 3.46 4.93 9.81
N ASP A 176 3.14 5.36 8.60
CA ASP A 176 1.99 6.21 8.28
C ASP A 176 0.63 5.51 8.51
N GLN A 177 0.61 4.18 8.55
CA GLN A 177 -0.59 3.37 8.76
C GLN A 177 -0.66 2.76 10.18
N GLU A 178 0.35 2.93 11.02
CA GLU A 178 0.37 2.39 12.40
C GLU A 178 -0.80 2.91 13.24
N GLN A 179 -1.20 4.17 13.04
CA GLN A 179 -2.37 4.75 13.72
C GLN A 179 -3.66 4.00 13.37
N HIS A 180 -3.83 3.57 12.12
CA HIS A 180 -5.02 2.82 11.69
C HIS A 180 -5.03 1.41 12.28
N LEU A 181 -3.87 0.78 12.39
CA LEU A 181 -3.76 -0.52 13.03
C LEU A 181 -4.07 -0.42 14.52
N GLU A 182 -3.64 0.65 15.21
CA GLU A 182 -3.99 0.89 16.60
C GLU A 182 -5.49 1.18 16.80
N LEU A 183 -6.13 1.90 15.86
CA LEU A 183 -7.58 2.06 15.86
C LEU A 183 -8.29 0.71 15.71
N THR A 184 -7.79 -0.17 14.85
CA THR A 184 -8.34 -1.53 14.68
C THR A 184 -8.28 -2.31 16.00
N ARG A 185 -7.16 -2.25 16.72
CA ARG A 185 -7.02 -2.87 18.06
C ARG A 185 -8.02 -2.29 19.06
N ARG A 186 -8.19 -0.96 19.08
CA ARG A 186 -9.17 -0.30 19.95
C ARG A 186 -10.60 -0.76 19.62
N PHE A 187 -10.95 -0.88 18.36
CA PHE A 187 -12.27 -1.35 17.96
C PHE A 187 -12.49 -2.80 18.36
N ALA A 188 -11.49 -3.67 18.20
CA ALA A 188 -11.54 -5.05 18.67
C ALA A 188 -11.74 -5.13 20.19
N ARG A 189 -10.95 -4.39 20.98
CA ARG A 189 -11.11 -4.33 22.45
C ARG A 189 -12.47 -3.78 22.86
N ARG A 190 -12.95 -2.73 22.20
CA ARG A 190 -14.25 -2.12 22.49
C ARG A 190 -15.40 -3.09 22.23
N PHE A 191 -15.37 -3.78 21.09
CA PHE A 191 -16.35 -4.82 20.77
C PHE A 191 -16.33 -5.91 21.84
N ASN A 192 -15.16 -6.48 22.13
CA ASN A 192 -15.01 -7.54 23.12
C ASN A 192 -15.51 -7.10 24.52
N SER A 193 -15.14 -5.90 24.95
CA SER A 193 -15.58 -5.36 26.25
C SER A 193 -17.09 -5.13 26.30
N PHE A 194 -17.69 -4.56 25.25
CA PHE A 194 -19.11 -4.24 25.22
C PHE A 194 -19.98 -5.51 25.26
N TYR A 195 -19.58 -6.53 24.48
CA TYR A 195 -20.33 -7.78 24.39
C TYR A 195 -19.81 -8.86 25.37
N LYS A 196 -18.85 -8.54 26.24
CA LYS A 196 -18.25 -9.45 27.24
C LYS A 196 -17.74 -10.75 26.60
N THR A 197 -16.99 -10.62 25.53
CA THR A 197 -16.40 -11.74 24.77
C THR A 197 -14.93 -11.50 24.51
N GLU A 198 -14.20 -12.55 24.10
CA GLU A 198 -12.82 -12.46 23.61
C GLU A 198 -12.75 -12.86 22.13
N TYR A 199 -13.75 -12.47 21.35
CA TYR A 199 -13.91 -12.92 19.98
C TYR A 199 -12.82 -12.39 19.03
N PHE A 200 -12.57 -11.08 19.04
CA PHE A 200 -11.52 -10.48 18.21
C PHE A 200 -10.17 -10.46 18.92
N LYS A 201 -9.16 -11.00 18.24
CA LYS A 201 -7.76 -10.80 18.60
C LYS A 201 -7.24 -9.48 18.08
N GLU A 202 -6.29 -8.89 18.78
CA GLU A 202 -5.63 -7.67 18.31
C GLU A 202 -4.61 -8.01 17.21
N PRO A 203 -4.75 -7.44 16.01
CA PRO A 203 -3.80 -7.64 14.93
C PRO A 203 -2.46 -6.99 15.25
N GLN A 204 -1.38 -7.61 14.80
CA GLN A 204 -0.03 -7.10 15.00
C GLN A 204 0.54 -6.54 13.69
N ASN A 205 1.43 -5.55 13.81
CA ASN A 205 2.20 -5.12 12.66
C ASN A 205 3.16 -6.24 12.25
N PHE A 206 3.14 -6.61 10.97
CA PHE A 206 4.09 -7.59 10.44
C PHE A 206 5.38 -6.89 10.03
N ASN A 207 6.48 -7.32 10.63
CA ASN A 207 7.80 -6.83 10.27
C ASN A 207 8.53 -7.90 9.46
N PHE A 208 8.91 -7.57 8.24
CA PHE A 208 9.67 -8.46 7.34
C PHE A 208 11.13 -8.70 7.80
N GLY A 209 11.52 -8.29 9.02
CA GLY A 209 12.87 -8.44 9.54
C GLY A 209 13.90 -7.45 8.98
N SER A 210 13.49 -6.63 8.03
CA SER A 210 14.28 -5.52 7.48
C SER A 210 13.45 -4.22 7.52
N ALA A 211 14.12 -3.08 7.63
CA ALA A 211 13.43 -1.79 7.53
C ALA A 211 12.67 -1.71 6.18
N PRO A 212 11.46 -1.11 6.17
CA PRO A 212 10.72 -0.92 4.93
C PRO A 212 11.59 -0.24 3.89
N VAL A 213 11.73 -0.86 2.72
CA VAL A 213 12.52 -0.31 1.62
C VAL A 213 11.81 0.94 1.10
N LYS A 214 12.44 2.10 1.29
CA LYS A 214 12.02 3.33 0.64
C LYS A 214 12.80 3.50 -0.65
N VAL A 215 12.12 3.51 -1.77
CA VAL A 215 12.72 3.83 -3.06
C VAL A 215 12.63 5.34 -3.27
N PRO A 216 13.75 6.05 -3.43
CA PRO A 216 13.75 7.49 -3.64
C PRO A 216 13.19 7.87 -5.01
N GLY A 217 12.72 9.13 -5.14
CA GLY A 217 12.31 9.70 -6.41
C GLY A 217 13.50 10.05 -7.31
N LEU A 218 13.29 10.04 -8.62
CA LEU A 218 14.30 10.45 -9.60
C LEU A 218 14.52 11.96 -9.66
N ASP A 219 13.66 12.74 -9.05
CA ASP A 219 13.72 14.20 -8.89
C ASP A 219 14.62 14.66 -7.73
N GLY A 220 15.28 13.72 -7.06
CA GLY A 220 16.10 13.98 -5.89
C GLY A 220 15.34 13.97 -4.57
N SER A 221 14.01 13.77 -4.58
CA SER A 221 13.20 13.64 -3.36
C SER A 221 13.38 12.27 -2.69
N GLY A 222 13.17 12.22 -1.38
CA GLY A 222 13.37 11.01 -0.57
C GLY A 222 12.34 9.89 -0.81
N LYS A 223 11.34 10.08 -1.69
CA LYS A 223 10.31 9.06 -1.97
C LYS A 223 9.82 9.11 -3.41
N MET A 224 9.78 7.94 -4.04
CA MET A 224 9.14 7.73 -5.33
C MET A 224 7.61 7.77 -5.15
N GLY A 225 6.92 8.56 -5.96
CA GLY A 225 5.46 8.73 -5.87
C GLY A 225 4.81 9.12 -7.18
N LYS A 226 3.58 8.65 -7.40
CA LYS A 226 2.80 8.94 -8.62
C LYS A 226 2.45 10.42 -8.75
N SER A 227 2.07 11.05 -7.64
CA SER A 227 1.71 12.47 -7.57
C SER A 227 2.88 13.39 -7.88
N GLU A 228 4.10 12.94 -7.64
CA GLU A 228 5.33 13.72 -7.86
C GLU A 228 5.86 13.58 -9.30
N GLY A 229 5.35 12.63 -10.08
CA GLY A 229 5.82 12.37 -11.44
C GLY A 229 7.26 11.88 -11.54
N ASN A 230 7.84 11.40 -10.44
CA ASN A 230 9.26 11.03 -10.28
C ASN A 230 9.49 9.52 -10.26
N CYS A 231 8.49 8.72 -10.72
CA CYS A 231 8.51 7.28 -10.59
C CYS A 231 8.76 6.54 -11.91
N ILE A 232 9.23 5.29 -11.77
CA ILE A 232 9.32 4.29 -12.84
C ILE A 232 8.19 3.29 -12.60
N TYR A 233 7.30 3.11 -13.59
CA TYR A 233 6.22 2.11 -13.54
C TYR A 233 6.74 0.73 -13.96
N LEU A 234 6.12 -0.33 -13.44
CA LEU A 234 6.45 -1.71 -13.85
C LEU A 234 6.15 -1.97 -15.33
N VAL A 235 5.23 -1.21 -15.90
CA VAL A 235 4.82 -1.29 -17.32
C VAL A 235 5.63 -0.36 -18.23
N ASP A 236 6.52 0.47 -17.71
CA ASP A 236 7.39 1.32 -18.55
C ASP A 236 8.24 0.43 -19.48
N ASP A 237 8.35 0.83 -20.75
CA ASP A 237 9.28 0.18 -21.67
C ASP A 237 10.74 0.58 -21.37
N GLU A 238 11.66 -0.20 -21.90
CA GLU A 238 13.11 0.01 -21.69
C GLU A 238 13.57 1.43 -22.06
N LYS A 239 13.06 1.96 -23.18
CA LYS A 239 13.39 3.31 -23.66
C LYS A 239 12.92 4.37 -22.67
N THR A 240 11.74 4.19 -22.13
CA THR A 240 11.14 5.08 -21.12
C THR A 240 11.93 5.03 -19.81
N ILE A 241 12.29 3.82 -19.35
CA ILE A 241 13.10 3.64 -18.14
C ILE A 241 14.45 4.34 -18.30
N ARG A 242 15.19 4.06 -19.39
CA ARG A 242 16.47 4.70 -19.66
C ARG A 242 16.34 6.22 -19.68
N LYS A 243 15.31 6.75 -20.37
CA LYS A 243 15.07 8.19 -20.43
C LYS A 243 14.78 8.81 -19.06
N LYS A 244 13.98 8.14 -18.22
CA LYS A 244 13.64 8.61 -16.87
C LYS A 244 14.88 8.64 -15.98
N VAL A 245 15.66 7.54 -15.93
CA VAL A 245 16.87 7.43 -15.09
C VAL A 245 17.94 8.41 -15.53
N MET A 246 18.17 8.57 -16.83
CA MET A 246 19.16 9.54 -17.35
C MET A 246 18.83 11.00 -16.98
N ARG A 247 17.56 11.31 -16.72
CA ARG A 247 17.11 12.64 -16.28
C ARG A 247 17.14 12.83 -14.75
N ALA A 248 17.47 11.78 -14.00
CA ALA A 248 17.52 11.88 -12.54
C ALA A 248 18.46 13.01 -12.09
N VAL A 249 18.07 13.69 -11.02
CA VAL A 249 18.83 14.85 -10.50
C VAL A 249 20.16 14.38 -9.89
N THR A 250 21.22 15.16 -10.13
CA THR A 250 22.55 15.01 -9.52
C THR A 250 23.14 16.39 -9.23
N ASP A 251 24.20 16.41 -8.46
CA ASP A 251 25.02 17.62 -8.22
C ASP A 251 26.18 17.74 -9.26
N GLY A 252 27.14 18.59 -8.98
CA GLY A 252 28.33 18.79 -9.81
C GLY A 252 29.45 17.75 -9.64
N GLY A 253 29.28 16.79 -8.75
CA GLY A 253 30.26 15.78 -8.39
C GLY A 253 31.15 16.16 -7.19
N PRO A 254 31.85 15.16 -6.60
CA PRO A 254 32.73 15.38 -5.48
C PRO A 254 33.99 16.17 -5.93
N THR A 255 34.36 17.15 -5.13
CA THR A 255 35.58 17.97 -5.33
C THR A 255 36.74 17.54 -4.44
N GLU A 256 36.45 16.76 -3.39
CA GLU A 256 37.41 16.23 -2.43
C GLU A 256 37.19 14.73 -2.21
N PRO A 257 38.26 13.94 -1.97
CA PRO A 257 38.13 12.54 -1.65
C PRO A 257 37.26 12.31 -0.40
N ASN A 258 36.35 11.32 -0.46
CA ASN A 258 35.42 10.96 0.60
C ASN A 258 34.45 12.09 1.00
N GLN A 259 34.19 13.04 0.12
CA GLN A 259 33.16 14.08 0.36
C GLN A 259 31.79 13.44 0.61
N PRO A 260 31.02 13.93 1.60
CA PRO A 260 29.64 13.46 1.82
C PRO A 260 28.79 13.66 0.55
N MET A 261 28.02 12.62 0.18
CA MET A 261 27.11 12.68 -0.96
C MET A 261 25.96 13.64 -0.68
N ALA A 262 25.61 14.49 -1.63
CA ALA A 262 24.37 15.25 -1.60
C ALA A 262 23.16 14.30 -1.72
N GLU A 263 22.00 14.70 -1.17
CA GLU A 263 20.79 13.88 -1.12
C GLU A 263 20.40 13.26 -2.48
N PRO A 264 20.37 14.00 -3.62
CA PRO A 264 20.03 13.41 -4.90
C PRO A 264 21.00 12.28 -5.33
N VAL A 265 22.28 12.41 -5.00
CA VAL A 265 23.29 11.38 -5.29
C VAL A 265 23.11 10.19 -4.37
N GLN A 266 22.89 10.40 -3.05
CA GLN A 266 22.56 9.33 -2.10
C GLN A 266 21.33 8.52 -2.57
N ASN A 267 20.35 9.20 -3.15
CA ASN A 267 19.15 8.58 -3.71
C ASN A 267 19.48 7.64 -4.88
N LEU A 268 20.36 8.04 -5.79
CA LEU A 268 20.82 7.16 -6.89
C LEU A 268 21.58 5.95 -6.35
N PHE A 269 22.48 6.13 -5.38
CA PHE A 269 23.18 5.02 -4.75
C PHE A 269 22.21 4.10 -3.97
N THR A 270 21.15 4.64 -3.38
CA THR A 270 20.10 3.84 -2.76
C THR A 270 19.37 2.98 -3.80
N ILE A 271 19.02 3.55 -4.96
CA ILE A 271 18.43 2.77 -6.05
C ILE A 271 19.40 1.71 -6.55
N LEU A 272 20.68 2.06 -6.78
CA LEU A 272 21.71 1.10 -7.20
C LEU A 272 21.83 -0.08 -6.24
N LYS A 273 21.80 0.17 -4.91
CA LYS A 273 21.84 -0.89 -3.90
C LYS A 273 20.64 -1.81 -3.93
N LEU A 274 19.50 -1.33 -4.42
CA LEU A 274 18.25 -2.10 -4.49
C LEU A 274 18.14 -2.96 -5.76
N VAL A 275 18.75 -2.51 -6.85
CA VAL A 275 18.59 -3.16 -8.17
C VAL A 275 19.89 -3.76 -8.71
N GLY A 276 21.04 -3.23 -8.31
CA GLY A 276 22.35 -3.63 -8.80
C GLY A 276 23.01 -4.71 -7.96
N THR A 277 24.18 -5.15 -8.43
CA THR A 277 25.04 -6.10 -7.71
C THR A 277 25.96 -5.40 -6.70
N PRO A 278 26.43 -6.10 -5.65
CA PRO A 278 27.39 -5.55 -4.70
C PRO A 278 28.65 -4.95 -5.37
N ASP A 279 29.20 -5.62 -6.37
CA ASP A 279 30.39 -5.16 -7.09
C ASP A 279 30.19 -3.81 -7.78
N LYS A 280 28.98 -3.60 -8.38
CA LYS A 280 28.62 -2.31 -8.97
C LYS A 280 28.54 -1.20 -7.93
N VAL A 281 27.94 -1.52 -6.78
CA VAL A 281 27.83 -0.56 -5.65
C VAL A 281 29.21 -0.17 -5.16
N GLU A 282 30.12 -1.13 -4.98
CA GLU A 282 31.51 -0.90 -4.57
C GLU A 282 32.25 -0.04 -5.59
N PHE A 283 32.23 -0.43 -6.88
CA PHE A 283 32.88 0.30 -7.97
C PHE A 283 32.48 1.79 -8.01
N PHE A 284 31.18 2.08 -7.99
CA PHE A 284 30.71 3.48 -8.04
C PHE A 284 30.97 4.23 -6.73
N THR A 285 30.97 3.54 -5.58
CA THR A 285 31.34 4.14 -4.30
C THR A 285 32.79 4.54 -4.27
N GLU A 286 33.70 3.68 -4.75
CA GLU A 286 35.13 4.02 -4.88
C GLU A 286 35.37 5.16 -5.88
N ALA A 287 34.67 5.11 -7.03
CA ALA A 287 34.78 6.18 -8.03
C ALA A 287 34.29 7.53 -7.46
N TYR A 288 33.26 7.54 -6.64
CA TYR A 288 32.80 8.74 -5.95
C TYR A 288 33.86 9.24 -4.95
N ASN A 289 34.35 8.35 -4.08
CA ASN A 289 35.33 8.67 -3.05
C ASN A 289 36.67 9.17 -3.62
N ASN A 290 37.03 8.74 -4.81
CA ASN A 290 38.23 9.14 -5.51
C ASN A 290 38.01 10.33 -6.48
N CYS A 291 36.87 10.99 -6.45
CA CYS A 291 36.48 12.09 -7.34
C CYS A 291 36.56 11.74 -8.85
N SER A 292 36.44 10.46 -9.20
CA SER A 292 36.50 9.96 -10.59
C SER A 292 35.15 9.54 -11.15
N ILE A 293 34.08 9.69 -10.38
CA ILE A 293 32.73 9.27 -10.77
C ILE A 293 32.21 10.04 -11.99
N ARG A 294 31.58 9.30 -12.90
CA ARG A 294 30.79 9.85 -14.00
C ARG A 294 29.33 9.51 -13.79
N TYR A 295 28.52 10.50 -13.44
CA TYR A 295 27.09 10.26 -13.19
C TYR A 295 26.32 9.70 -14.38
N GLY A 296 26.80 9.99 -15.62
CA GLY A 296 26.23 9.36 -16.81
C GLY A 296 26.39 7.85 -16.82
N ASP A 297 27.54 7.33 -16.39
CA ASP A 297 27.82 5.89 -16.32
C ASP A 297 27.02 5.25 -15.17
N LEU A 298 26.99 5.89 -13.99
CA LEU A 298 26.17 5.44 -12.86
C LEU A 298 24.68 5.33 -13.25
N LYS A 299 24.14 6.37 -13.88
CA LYS A 299 22.72 6.38 -14.31
C LYS A 299 22.45 5.31 -15.36
N LYS A 300 23.38 5.09 -16.27
CA LYS A 300 23.25 4.04 -17.29
C LYS A 300 23.19 2.66 -16.65
N GLU A 301 24.09 2.35 -15.71
CA GLU A 301 24.07 1.06 -15.01
C GLU A 301 22.79 0.86 -14.20
N ILE A 302 22.33 1.87 -13.46
CA ILE A 302 21.04 1.82 -12.75
C ILE A 302 19.88 1.55 -13.73
N ALA A 303 19.88 2.20 -14.89
CA ALA A 303 18.84 2.01 -15.89
C ALA A 303 18.81 0.58 -16.44
N GLU A 304 19.99 0.01 -16.77
CA GLU A 304 20.07 -1.37 -17.27
C GLU A 304 19.66 -2.38 -16.19
N ASP A 305 20.04 -2.18 -14.94
CA ASP A 305 19.63 -3.06 -13.84
C ASP A 305 18.12 -3.00 -13.60
N ILE A 306 17.49 -1.81 -13.67
CA ILE A 306 16.03 -1.66 -13.60
C ILE A 306 15.37 -2.34 -14.80
N VAL A 307 15.87 -2.15 -16.02
CA VAL A 307 15.35 -2.80 -17.23
C VAL A 307 15.42 -4.31 -17.08
N ALA A 308 16.57 -4.87 -16.68
CA ALA A 308 16.73 -6.30 -16.47
C ALA A 308 15.74 -6.88 -15.45
N MET A 309 15.45 -6.12 -14.37
CA MET A 309 14.49 -6.52 -13.34
C MET A 309 13.05 -6.42 -13.83
N THR A 310 12.68 -5.34 -14.51
CA THR A 310 11.27 -5.03 -14.80
C THR A 310 10.77 -5.61 -16.12
N THR A 311 11.62 -5.84 -17.12
CA THR A 311 11.22 -6.38 -18.43
C THR A 311 10.46 -7.72 -18.31
N PRO A 312 10.93 -8.72 -17.56
CA PRO A 312 10.19 -9.97 -17.42
C PRO A 312 8.83 -9.82 -16.72
N ILE A 313 8.74 -8.84 -15.80
CA ILE A 313 7.48 -8.54 -15.11
C ILE A 313 6.53 -7.85 -16.09
N ARG A 314 7.02 -6.86 -16.82
CA ARG A 314 6.24 -6.14 -17.83
C ARG A 314 5.66 -7.05 -18.90
N GLU A 315 6.45 -7.97 -19.45
CA GLU A 315 6.00 -8.94 -20.44
C GLU A 315 4.85 -9.78 -19.89
N ARG A 316 5.00 -10.30 -18.67
CA ARG A 316 3.92 -11.05 -18.00
C ARG A 316 2.68 -10.20 -17.71
N ILE A 317 2.84 -8.91 -17.35
CA ILE A 317 1.68 -8.01 -17.17
C ILE A 317 0.89 -7.95 -18.47
N LEU A 318 1.55 -7.70 -19.60
CA LEU A 318 0.89 -7.57 -20.90
C LEU A 318 0.17 -8.86 -21.32
N ASP A 319 0.76 -10.02 -21.05
CA ASP A 319 0.16 -11.32 -21.35
C ASP A 319 -1.08 -11.57 -20.47
N ILE A 320 -0.97 -11.31 -19.16
CA ILE A 320 -2.05 -11.54 -18.19
C ILE A 320 -3.20 -10.57 -18.41
N GLU A 321 -2.93 -9.30 -18.72
CA GLU A 321 -3.98 -8.32 -19.02
C GLU A 321 -4.84 -8.68 -20.23
N ASN A 322 -4.35 -9.52 -21.12
CA ASN A 322 -5.09 -9.99 -22.28
C ASN A 322 -5.87 -11.30 -22.03
N ASP A 323 -5.75 -11.91 -20.84
CA ASP A 323 -6.45 -13.15 -20.48
C ASP A 323 -7.57 -12.89 -19.45
N ASP A 324 -8.72 -12.39 -19.94
CA ASP A 324 -9.91 -12.16 -19.11
C ASP A 324 -10.34 -13.40 -18.33
N ALA A 325 -10.29 -14.57 -18.99
CA ALA A 325 -10.74 -15.81 -18.38
C ALA A 325 -9.84 -16.21 -17.19
N TYR A 326 -8.55 -15.97 -17.29
CA TYR A 326 -7.61 -16.21 -16.20
C TYR A 326 -7.85 -15.22 -15.03
N LEU A 327 -7.98 -13.93 -15.33
CA LEU A 327 -8.24 -12.91 -14.31
C LEU A 327 -9.55 -13.20 -13.54
N HIS A 328 -10.62 -13.56 -14.24
CA HIS A 328 -11.89 -13.95 -13.61
C HIS A 328 -11.74 -15.17 -12.70
N ARG A 329 -11.09 -16.23 -13.16
CA ARG A 329 -10.86 -17.44 -12.33
C ARG A 329 -10.09 -17.11 -11.05
N VAL A 330 -9.06 -16.27 -11.14
CA VAL A 330 -8.27 -15.86 -9.97
C VAL A 330 -9.15 -15.14 -8.95
N LEU A 331 -9.96 -14.17 -9.41
CA LEU A 331 -10.85 -13.41 -8.52
C LEU A 331 -11.97 -14.28 -7.93
N GLU A 332 -12.59 -15.15 -8.70
CA GLU A 332 -13.62 -16.08 -8.20
C GLU A 332 -13.07 -16.99 -7.10
N MET A 333 -11.90 -17.60 -7.33
CA MET A 333 -11.24 -18.45 -6.34
C MET A 333 -10.86 -17.68 -5.08
N GLY A 334 -10.31 -16.48 -5.22
CA GLY A 334 -9.94 -15.62 -4.10
C GLY A 334 -11.15 -15.14 -3.32
N ALA A 335 -12.21 -14.72 -4.01
CA ALA A 335 -13.46 -14.31 -3.41
C ALA A 335 -14.14 -15.45 -2.64
N GLU A 336 -14.17 -16.66 -3.18
CA GLU A 336 -14.71 -17.84 -2.50
C GLU A 336 -13.99 -18.11 -1.18
N ARG A 337 -12.66 -18.14 -1.19
CA ARG A 337 -11.84 -18.34 0.02
C ARG A 337 -12.06 -17.23 1.06
N ALA A 338 -12.04 -15.97 0.61
CA ALA A 338 -12.21 -14.82 1.50
C ALA A 338 -13.64 -14.74 2.08
N ARG A 339 -14.67 -15.00 1.27
CA ARG A 339 -16.10 -15.07 1.72
C ARG A 339 -16.33 -16.18 2.71
N ALA A 340 -15.74 -17.36 2.51
CA ALA A 340 -15.91 -18.48 3.44
C ALA A 340 -15.48 -18.08 4.87
N ARG A 341 -14.41 -17.31 5.01
CA ARG A 341 -13.94 -16.80 6.30
C ARG A 341 -14.79 -15.61 6.78
N ALA A 342 -15.01 -14.63 5.91
CA ALA A 342 -15.77 -13.43 6.21
C ALA A 342 -17.21 -13.76 6.64
N GLY A 343 -17.87 -14.66 5.94
CA GLY A 343 -19.23 -15.11 6.25
C GLY A 343 -19.33 -15.78 7.63
N LYS A 344 -18.34 -16.61 7.98
CA LYS A 344 -18.28 -17.17 9.34
C LYS A 344 -18.11 -16.08 10.38
N THR A 345 -17.17 -15.17 10.19
CA THR A 345 -16.91 -14.07 11.14
C THR A 345 -18.15 -13.19 11.30
N LEU A 346 -18.81 -12.84 10.20
CA LEU A 346 -20.04 -12.03 10.24
C LEU A 346 -21.18 -12.76 10.97
N ALA A 347 -21.35 -14.06 10.73
CA ALA A 347 -22.37 -14.87 11.42
C ALA A 347 -22.12 -14.90 12.94
N ASP A 348 -20.88 -15.13 13.36
CA ASP A 348 -20.49 -15.12 14.78
C ASP A 348 -20.72 -13.72 15.40
N VAL A 349 -20.37 -12.64 14.68
CA VAL A 349 -20.60 -11.25 15.14
C VAL A 349 -22.09 -10.97 15.29
N ARG A 350 -22.92 -11.37 14.33
CA ARG A 350 -24.38 -11.21 14.42
C ARG A 350 -24.97 -11.93 15.64
N GLU A 351 -24.50 -13.15 15.92
CA GLU A 351 -24.89 -13.91 17.10
C GLU A 351 -24.50 -13.19 18.39
N ILE A 352 -23.25 -12.74 18.50
CA ILE A 352 -22.73 -12.00 19.65
C ILE A 352 -23.53 -10.70 19.88
N MET A 353 -23.92 -10.01 18.80
CA MET A 353 -24.69 -8.77 18.86
C MET A 353 -26.20 -9.01 19.11
N GLY A 354 -26.66 -10.24 19.10
CA GLY A 354 -28.09 -10.59 19.24
C GLY A 354 -28.90 -10.36 17.98
N ILE A 355 -28.26 -10.23 16.79
CA ILE A 355 -28.95 -10.10 15.49
C ILE A 355 -29.13 -11.50 14.89
N THR A 356 -29.96 -12.29 15.49
CA THR A 356 -30.25 -13.67 15.07
C THR A 356 -31.66 -13.80 14.46
N LYS A 357 -31.84 -14.83 13.63
CA LYS A 357 -33.20 -15.22 13.22
C LYS A 357 -33.82 -15.99 14.36
N PHE A 358 -35.09 -15.66 14.67
CA PHE A 358 -35.90 -16.43 15.59
C PHE A 358 -36.32 -17.76 14.98
#